data_971e01b39920bb759bf4fa82ac720751
#
_entry.id   971e01b39920bb759bf4fa82ac720751
#
_cell.length_a   1.000
_cell.length_b   1.000
_cell.length_c   1.000
_cell.angle_alpha   90.00
_cell.angle_beta   90.00
_cell.angle_gamma   90.00
#
_symmetry.space_group_name_H-M   'P 1'
#
loop_
_entity.id
_entity.type
_entity.pdbx_description
1 polymer ?
#
loop_
_entity_poly.entity_id
_entity_poly.type
_entity_poly.pdbx_seq_one_letter_code
_entity_poly.pdbx_strand_id
1 'polypeptide(L)'
;MQGAVDLLVDGTDRRVGAIRVEGPPAPDHPSKAAPIPRSCNGEPETEGNLVRWSFLECDGGVTSVVNRMKDEGQFKRIRGQAKYTFLAIKAILKWEKQSGTIKIDLGDRTPVDLSGLFCMSMCQTFGGGYRVAPGARPTQGYSSLVMAWGLSKPQMLGLMGPLEKGKHIGRWGVTMQDAMRFEFGDVTGPPMFLNVDGEAVITTPATMQYHDDQLTVRGADSIPNEVSGADGEI
;
A
#
# COMPACT_ATOMS: atom_id res chain seq x y z
N MET A 1 24.94 11.43 9.54
CA MET A 1 25.69 10.99 8.33
C MET A 1 26.54 9.74 8.59
N GLN A 2 27.22 9.64 9.76
CA GLN A 2 28.06 8.49 10.11
C GLN A 2 27.32 7.14 9.97
N GLY A 3 26.15 6.98 10.56
CA GLY A 3 25.42 5.71 10.52
C GLY A 3 25.02 5.20 9.13
N ALA A 4 24.83 6.09 8.13
CA ALA A 4 24.59 5.69 6.75
C ALA A 4 25.88 5.16 6.07
N VAL A 5 27.04 5.74 6.43
CA VAL A 5 28.34 5.27 5.94
C VAL A 5 28.67 3.92 6.56
N ASP A 6 28.42 3.75 7.86
CA ASP A 6 28.63 2.49 8.57
C ASP A 6 27.78 1.36 7.95
N LEU A 7 26.52 1.66 7.59
CA LEU A 7 25.64 0.70 6.88
C LEU A 7 26.18 0.31 5.50
N LEU A 8 26.79 1.24 4.78
CA LEU A 8 27.37 0.94 3.45
C LEU A 8 28.65 0.10 3.54
N VAL A 9 29.41 0.26 4.62
CA VAL A 9 30.71 -0.44 4.81
C VAL A 9 30.52 -1.78 5.52
N ASP A 10 29.77 -1.78 6.63
CA ASP A 10 29.66 -2.93 7.54
C ASP A 10 28.30 -3.66 7.46
N GLY A 11 27.36 -3.15 6.67
CA GLY A 11 26.05 -3.78 6.51
C GLY A 11 26.12 -5.08 5.72
N THR A 12 25.16 -5.98 5.98
CA THR A 12 24.95 -7.22 5.21
C THR A 12 24.01 -7.03 4.04
N ASP A 13 24.28 -7.75 2.96
CA ASP A 13 23.39 -7.80 1.82
C ASP A 13 22.22 -8.74 2.11
N ARG A 14 21.00 -8.24 1.89
CA ARG A 14 19.76 -9.00 2.08
C ARG A 14 18.94 -8.97 0.83
N ARG A 15 18.40 -10.10 0.46
CA ARG A 15 17.44 -10.20 -0.62
C ARG A 15 16.06 -9.85 -0.08
N VAL A 16 15.35 -9.01 -0.82
CA VAL A 16 13.99 -8.58 -0.51
C VAL A 16 13.09 -8.84 -1.71
N GLY A 17 11.83 -9.14 -1.43
CA GLY A 17 10.84 -9.30 -2.47
C GLY A 17 10.37 -7.98 -3.05
N ALA A 18 9.46 -8.07 -4.01
CA ALA A 18 8.74 -6.96 -4.60
C ALA A 18 7.31 -7.38 -4.95
N ILE A 19 6.41 -6.43 -5.05
CA ILE A 19 5.05 -6.64 -5.51
C ILE A 19 4.95 -6.17 -6.96
N ARG A 20 4.66 -7.10 -7.88
CA ARG A 20 4.33 -6.77 -9.27
C ARG A 20 2.86 -6.35 -9.32
N VAL A 21 2.61 -5.15 -9.77
CA VAL A 21 1.27 -4.57 -9.90
C VAL A 21 0.96 -4.38 -11.37
N GLU A 22 -0.13 -4.95 -11.84
CA GLU A 22 -0.58 -4.89 -13.23
C GLU A 22 -2.04 -4.46 -13.31
N GLY A 23 -2.33 -3.51 -14.21
CA GLY A 23 -3.67 -3.03 -14.49
C GLY A 23 -3.68 -1.87 -15.50
N PRO A 24 -4.86 -1.37 -15.89
CA PRO A 24 -4.95 -0.24 -16.77
C PRO A 24 -4.25 1.00 -16.23
N PRO A 25 -3.55 1.79 -17.08
CA PRO A 25 -2.91 3.01 -16.64
C PRO A 25 -3.93 4.06 -16.19
N ALA A 26 -3.57 4.84 -15.18
CA ALA A 26 -4.38 5.97 -14.74
C ALA A 26 -4.56 6.99 -15.89
N PRO A 27 -5.79 7.50 -16.14
CA PRO A 27 -6.11 8.31 -17.33
C PRO A 27 -5.24 9.55 -17.49
N ASP A 28 -4.88 10.20 -16.41
CA ASP A 28 -4.22 11.51 -16.40
C ASP A 28 -2.76 11.46 -15.90
N HIS A 29 -2.18 10.27 -15.76
CA HIS A 29 -0.82 10.16 -15.25
C HIS A 29 0.23 10.40 -16.34
N PRO A 30 1.24 11.26 -16.12
CA PRO A 30 2.26 11.58 -17.14
C PRO A 30 3.11 10.37 -17.57
N SER A 31 3.14 9.30 -16.79
CA SER A 31 3.84 8.06 -17.12
C SER A 31 3.24 7.28 -18.31
N LYS A 32 2.11 7.70 -18.88
CA LYS A 32 1.59 7.16 -20.14
C LYS A 32 2.59 7.22 -21.31
N ALA A 33 3.58 8.10 -21.22
CA ALA A 33 4.52 8.36 -22.31
C ALA A 33 5.89 7.69 -22.12
N ALA A 34 6.18 7.10 -20.97
CA ALA A 34 7.48 6.46 -20.76
C ALA A 34 7.40 4.98 -21.17
N PRO A 35 8.25 4.52 -22.12
CA PRO A 35 8.37 3.09 -22.40
C PRO A 35 8.81 2.40 -21.10
N ILE A 36 8.00 1.46 -20.64
CA ILE A 36 8.28 0.68 -19.45
C ILE A 36 9.44 -0.25 -19.78
N PRO A 37 10.49 -0.34 -18.95
CA PRO A 37 11.47 -1.41 -19.09
C PRO A 37 10.73 -2.75 -19.06
N ARG A 38 10.97 -3.61 -20.03
CA ARG A 38 10.43 -4.97 -20.05
C ARG A 38 10.70 -5.62 -18.70
N SER A 39 9.70 -6.33 -18.19
CA SER A 39 9.85 -7.12 -16.95
C SER A 39 11.19 -7.84 -16.92
N CYS A 40 11.93 -7.72 -15.84
CA CYS A 40 13.20 -8.42 -15.66
C CYS A 40 13.04 -9.96 -15.75
N ASN A 41 11.84 -10.48 -15.60
CA ASN A 41 11.51 -11.90 -15.56
C ASN A 41 10.86 -12.43 -16.84
N GLY A 42 10.74 -11.62 -17.91
CA GLY A 42 10.23 -12.09 -19.20
C GLY A 42 8.74 -12.47 -19.23
N GLU A 43 7.97 -12.19 -18.18
CA GLU A 43 6.53 -12.42 -18.19
C GLU A 43 5.84 -11.44 -19.16
N PRO A 44 4.93 -11.93 -20.03
CA PRO A 44 4.25 -11.08 -20.98
C PRO A 44 3.34 -10.07 -20.25
N GLU A 45 3.42 -8.82 -20.66
CA GLU A 45 2.45 -7.79 -20.26
C GLU A 45 1.13 -8.07 -20.99
N THR A 46 0.01 -7.93 -20.28
CA THR A 46 -1.31 -7.95 -20.91
C THR A 46 -1.46 -6.69 -21.76
N GLU A 47 -1.84 -6.83 -23.01
CA GLU A 47 -1.96 -5.71 -23.94
C GLU A 47 -2.85 -4.59 -23.36
N GLY A 48 -2.32 -3.37 -23.32
CA GLY A 48 -3.01 -2.20 -22.76
C GLY A 48 -2.85 -1.99 -21.26
N ASN A 49 -2.24 -2.93 -20.53
CA ASN A 49 -1.95 -2.78 -19.11
C ASN A 49 -0.59 -2.14 -18.86
N LEU A 50 -0.50 -1.49 -17.70
CA LEU A 50 0.72 -0.97 -17.11
C LEU A 50 1.23 -1.95 -16.05
N VAL A 51 2.52 -2.25 -16.07
CA VAL A 51 3.18 -3.00 -14.99
C VAL A 51 4.06 -2.06 -14.19
N ARG A 52 3.99 -2.16 -12.87
CA ARG A 52 4.85 -1.46 -11.91
C ARG A 52 5.31 -2.43 -10.83
N TRP A 53 6.51 -2.18 -10.33
CA TRP A 53 7.06 -2.89 -9.19
C TRP A 53 7.03 -2.00 -7.95
N SER A 54 6.44 -2.50 -6.89
CA SER A 54 6.43 -1.86 -5.58
C SER A 54 7.42 -2.57 -4.65
N PHE A 55 8.22 -1.79 -3.95
CA PHE A 55 9.17 -2.25 -2.93
C PHE A 55 8.74 -1.88 -1.51
N LEU A 56 7.70 -1.08 -1.39
CA LEU A 56 7.14 -0.66 -0.10
C LEU A 56 5.70 -1.18 0.06
N GLU A 57 4.80 -0.73 -0.81
CA GLU A 57 3.38 -1.02 -0.68
C GLU A 57 2.61 -0.70 -1.98
N CYS A 58 1.50 -1.44 -2.16
CA CYS A 58 0.47 -1.09 -3.12
C CYS A 58 -0.87 -1.01 -2.39
N ASP A 59 -1.54 0.13 -2.48
CA ASP A 59 -2.79 0.37 -1.77
C ASP A 59 -3.89 0.96 -2.66
N GLY A 60 -5.11 0.92 -2.17
CA GLY A 60 -6.27 1.49 -2.81
C GLY A 60 -7.39 1.83 -1.84
N GLY A 61 -8.48 2.38 -2.36
CA GLY A 61 -9.58 2.89 -1.55
C GLY A 61 -9.35 4.35 -1.14
N VAL A 62 -9.66 4.69 0.10
CA VAL A 62 -9.52 6.06 0.60
C VAL A 62 -8.08 6.58 0.49
N THR A 63 -7.09 5.73 0.65
CA THR A 63 -5.67 6.10 0.59
C THR A 63 -5.25 6.57 -0.80
N SER A 64 -5.75 5.95 -1.86
CA SER A 64 -5.46 6.40 -3.23
C SER A 64 -6.04 7.79 -3.53
N VAL A 65 -7.20 8.12 -2.97
CA VAL A 65 -7.77 9.47 -3.07
C VAL A 65 -6.91 10.49 -2.34
N VAL A 66 -6.35 10.13 -1.17
CA VAL A 66 -5.40 10.98 -0.42
C VAL A 66 -4.18 11.33 -1.26
N ASN A 67 -3.58 10.35 -1.93
CA ASN A 67 -2.40 10.58 -2.76
C ASN A 67 -2.73 11.45 -3.98
N ARG A 68 -3.83 11.21 -4.66
CA ARG A 68 -4.27 12.11 -5.75
C ARG A 68 -4.45 13.54 -5.29
N MET A 69 -5.14 13.78 -4.16
CA MET A 69 -5.29 15.12 -3.60
C MET A 69 -3.94 15.77 -3.25
N LYS A 70 -2.96 14.97 -2.79
CA LYS A 70 -1.59 15.42 -2.55
C LYS A 70 -0.92 15.89 -3.85
N ASP A 71 -1.05 15.12 -4.93
CA ASP A 71 -0.43 15.40 -6.23
C ASP A 71 -1.08 16.59 -6.93
N GLU A 72 -2.39 16.78 -6.77
CA GLU A 72 -3.12 17.99 -7.15
C GLU A 72 -2.68 19.24 -6.35
N GLY A 73 -1.83 19.05 -5.36
CA GLY A 73 -1.27 20.13 -4.55
C GLY A 73 -2.21 20.66 -3.49
N GLN A 74 -3.17 19.89 -3.04
CA GLN A 74 -4.03 20.30 -1.93
C GLN A 74 -3.23 20.41 -0.62
N PHE A 75 -3.58 21.37 0.21
CA PHE A 75 -2.89 21.65 1.48
C PHE A 75 -1.36 21.86 1.37
N LYS A 76 -0.88 22.52 0.29
CA LYS A 76 0.56 22.77 0.05
C LYS A 76 1.29 23.47 1.20
N ARG A 77 0.57 24.26 2.01
CA ARG A 77 1.16 25.00 3.14
C ARG A 77 1.33 24.14 4.39
N ILE A 78 0.65 22.98 4.48
CA ILE A 78 0.77 22.05 5.59
C ILE A 78 1.84 21.02 5.27
N ARG A 79 2.73 20.74 6.21
CA ARG A 79 3.85 19.80 6.05
C ARG A 79 3.72 18.60 6.99
N GLY A 80 4.46 17.54 6.68
CA GLY A 80 4.56 16.34 7.52
C GLY A 80 3.23 15.58 7.64
N GLN A 81 3.09 14.85 8.73
CA GLN A 81 1.95 13.98 9.01
C GLN A 81 0.61 14.72 9.04
N ALA A 82 0.58 15.96 9.55
CA ALA A 82 -0.63 16.77 9.59
C ALA A 82 -1.27 16.95 8.21
N LYS A 83 -0.46 17.10 7.14
CA LYS A 83 -0.97 17.18 5.77
C LYS A 83 -1.78 15.94 5.40
N TYR A 84 -1.22 14.75 5.65
CA TYR A 84 -1.90 13.48 5.34
C TYR A 84 -3.16 13.28 6.18
N THR A 85 -3.15 13.69 7.44
CA THR A 85 -4.34 13.67 8.30
C THR A 85 -5.48 14.51 7.71
N PHE A 86 -5.22 15.76 7.30
CA PHE A 86 -6.25 16.62 6.70
C PHE A 86 -6.74 16.08 5.34
N LEU A 87 -5.83 15.55 4.52
CA LEU A 87 -6.19 14.91 3.26
C LEU A 87 -7.06 13.68 3.49
N ALA A 88 -6.74 12.83 4.47
CA ALA A 88 -7.50 11.63 4.81
C ALA A 88 -8.92 11.99 5.30
N ILE A 89 -9.06 12.96 6.20
CA ILE A 89 -10.38 13.45 6.65
C ILE A 89 -11.21 13.92 5.44
N LYS A 90 -10.62 14.73 4.56
CA LYS A 90 -11.30 15.23 3.37
C LYS A 90 -11.69 14.11 2.41
N ALA A 91 -10.81 13.13 2.19
CA ALA A 91 -11.07 11.97 1.33
C ALA A 91 -12.24 11.13 1.91
N ILE A 92 -12.22 10.83 3.21
CA ILE A 92 -13.28 10.08 3.88
C ILE A 92 -14.63 10.79 3.76
N LEU A 93 -14.68 12.10 4.00
CA LEU A 93 -15.93 12.86 3.91
C LEU A 93 -16.50 12.87 2.48
N LYS A 94 -15.63 12.90 1.47
CA LYS A 94 -16.02 12.86 0.06
C LYS A 94 -16.21 11.45 -0.51
N TRP A 95 -15.86 10.40 0.26
CA TRP A 95 -15.96 9.04 -0.21
C TRP A 95 -17.39 8.66 -0.60
N GLU A 96 -17.55 8.17 -1.80
CA GLU A 96 -18.79 7.60 -2.31
C GLU A 96 -18.73 6.09 -2.25
N LYS A 97 -19.87 5.45 -1.94
CA LYS A 97 -19.93 3.99 -1.88
C LYS A 97 -19.70 3.37 -3.25
N GLN A 98 -18.82 2.41 -3.29
CA GLN A 98 -18.55 1.57 -4.44
C GLN A 98 -18.56 0.12 -4.00
N SER A 99 -18.82 -0.81 -4.90
CA SER A 99 -18.63 -2.23 -4.69
C SER A 99 -17.68 -2.79 -5.74
N GLY A 100 -17.10 -3.93 -5.45
CA GLY A 100 -16.21 -4.63 -6.34
C GLY A 100 -16.02 -6.06 -5.93
N THR A 101 -15.11 -6.76 -6.59
CA THR A 101 -14.74 -8.12 -6.23
C THR A 101 -13.26 -8.20 -5.91
N ILE A 102 -12.94 -9.05 -4.94
CA ILE A 102 -11.56 -9.38 -4.58
C ILE A 102 -11.32 -10.88 -4.71
N LYS A 103 -10.07 -11.25 -4.99
CA LYS A 103 -9.60 -12.63 -4.90
C LYS A 103 -8.22 -12.63 -4.26
N ILE A 104 -8.02 -13.51 -3.29
CA ILE A 104 -6.76 -13.65 -2.55
C ILE A 104 -6.21 -15.04 -2.82
N ASP A 105 -5.01 -15.10 -3.34
CA ASP A 105 -4.30 -16.34 -3.69
C ASP A 105 -5.16 -17.28 -4.55
N LEU A 106 -5.36 -18.51 -4.11
CA LEU A 106 -6.19 -19.53 -4.77
C LEU A 106 -7.66 -19.52 -4.33
N GLY A 107 -8.04 -18.56 -3.46
CA GLY A 107 -9.42 -18.45 -2.97
C GLY A 107 -10.42 -18.05 -4.05
N ASP A 108 -11.69 -18.04 -3.68
CA ASP A 108 -12.78 -17.62 -4.55
C ASP A 108 -12.87 -16.10 -4.66
N ARG A 109 -13.43 -15.64 -5.78
CA ARG A 109 -13.73 -14.23 -5.99
C ARG A 109 -14.93 -13.82 -5.13
N THR A 110 -14.70 -12.86 -4.23
CA THR A 110 -15.68 -12.44 -3.22
C THR A 110 -16.10 -10.99 -3.46
N PRO A 111 -17.42 -10.69 -3.46
CA PRO A 111 -17.92 -9.33 -3.53
C PRO A 111 -17.63 -8.57 -2.22
N VAL A 112 -17.25 -7.30 -2.33
CA VAL A 112 -16.95 -6.42 -1.19
C VAL A 112 -17.54 -5.03 -1.37
N ASP A 113 -17.91 -4.40 -0.25
CA ASP A 113 -18.18 -2.95 -0.18
C ASP A 113 -16.83 -2.23 -0.01
N LEU A 114 -16.46 -1.41 -0.98
CA LEU A 114 -15.16 -0.74 -1.05
C LEU A 114 -15.02 0.48 -0.13
N SER A 115 -15.97 0.68 0.79
CA SER A 115 -15.88 1.76 1.79
C SER A 115 -14.78 1.44 2.81
N GLY A 116 -13.57 1.90 2.50
CA GLY A 116 -12.40 1.63 3.32
C GLY A 116 -11.10 1.66 2.52
N LEU A 117 -10.20 0.77 2.85
CA LEU A 117 -8.90 0.64 2.18
C LEU A 117 -8.45 -0.83 2.10
N PHE A 118 -7.54 -1.10 1.19
CA PHE A 118 -6.64 -2.24 1.27
C PHE A 118 -5.20 -1.79 1.08
N CYS A 119 -4.28 -2.59 1.56
CA CYS A 119 -2.85 -2.38 1.37
C CYS A 119 -2.13 -3.73 1.32
N MET A 120 -1.49 -4.03 0.21
CA MET A 120 -0.55 -5.13 0.08
C MET A 120 0.85 -4.56 0.30
N SER A 121 1.49 -4.91 1.42
CA SER A 121 2.67 -4.21 1.91
C SER A 121 3.80 -5.13 2.32
N MET A 122 5.01 -4.68 2.10
CA MET A 122 6.24 -5.27 2.65
C MET A 122 6.85 -4.41 3.76
N CYS A 123 6.26 -3.25 4.04
CA CYS A 123 6.70 -2.30 5.06
C CYS A 123 5.61 -2.07 6.10
N GLN A 124 6.02 -1.74 7.33
CA GLN A 124 5.05 -1.49 8.40
C GLN A 124 4.33 -0.15 8.26
N THR A 125 4.99 0.84 7.65
CA THR A 125 4.53 2.23 7.68
C THR A 125 4.57 2.87 6.30
N PHE A 126 3.58 3.71 6.02
CA PHE A 126 3.58 4.64 4.88
C PHE A 126 2.83 5.93 5.23
N GLY A 127 2.71 6.85 4.26
CA GLY A 127 1.86 8.04 4.41
C GLY A 127 2.26 8.98 5.56
N GLY A 128 3.56 9.14 5.83
CA GLY A 128 4.04 10.04 6.88
C GLY A 128 4.10 9.42 8.27
N GLY A 129 4.11 8.08 8.39
CA GLY A 129 4.32 7.37 9.65
C GLY A 129 3.12 6.57 10.16
N TYR A 130 2.07 6.42 9.37
CA TYR A 130 0.97 5.52 9.71
C TYR A 130 1.43 4.06 9.65
N ARG A 131 1.19 3.30 10.71
CA ARG A 131 1.59 1.88 10.83
C ARG A 131 0.48 0.97 10.26
N VAL A 132 0.35 0.95 8.94
CA VAL A 132 -0.76 0.27 8.24
C VAL A 132 -0.64 -1.24 8.26
N ALA A 133 0.57 -1.79 8.11
CA ALA A 133 0.84 -3.22 8.14
C ALA A 133 1.80 -3.56 9.29
N PRO A 134 1.34 -3.52 10.57
CA PRO A 134 2.22 -3.75 11.71
C PRO A 134 2.80 -5.16 11.66
N GLY A 135 4.13 -5.26 11.73
CA GLY A 135 4.85 -6.55 11.63
C GLY A 135 5.28 -6.95 10.22
N ALA A 136 4.84 -6.26 9.17
CA ALA A 136 5.31 -6.53 7.81
C ALA A 136 6.83 -6.32 7.68
N ARG A 137 7.48 -7.21 6.93
CA ARG A 137 8.94 -7.18 6.70
C ARG A 137 9.24 -7.50 5.23
N PRO A 138 10.18 -6.81 4.59
CA PRO A 138 10.52 -7.05 3.19
C PRO A 138 11.22 -8.39 2.92
N THR A 139 11.65 -9.09 3.98
CA THR A 139 12.40 -10.36 3.91
C THR A 139 11.59 -11.58 4.36
N GLN A 140 10.26 -11.45 4.47
CA GLN A 140 9.43 -12.52 5.05
C GLN A 140 8.96 -13.59 4.04
N GLY A 141 9.26 -13.41 2.73
CA GLY A 141 8.86 -14.38 1.69
C GLY A 141 7.41 -14.28 1.22
N TYR A 142 6.67 -13.27 1.66
CA TYR A 142 5.30 -12.94 1.28
C TYR A 142 5.01 -11.46 1.57
N SER A 143 3.89 -10.95 1.10
CA SER A 143 3.40 -9.62 1.47
C SER A 143 2.34 -9.71 2.57
N SER A 144 2.20 -8.65 3.33
CA SER A 144 1.11 -8.50 4.29
C SER A 144 -0.05 -7.76 3.63
N LEU A 145 -1.21 -8.39 3.55
CA LEU A 145 -2.43 -7.81 3.01
C LEU A 145 -3.33 -7.34 4.15
N VAL A 146 -3.46 -6.02 4.28
CA VAL A 146 -4.40 -5.37 5.20
C VAL A 146 -5.65 -4.98 4.43
N MET A 147 -6.81 -5.29 4.97
CA MET A 147 -8.10 -4.96 4.38
C MET A 147 -9.04 -4.37 5.43
N ALA A 148 -9.75 -3.33 5.04
CA ALA A 148 -10.74 -2.65 5.85
C ALA A 148 -11.90 -2.25 4.95
N TRP A 149 -12.93 -3.11 4.88
CA TRP A 149 -14.05 -2.97 3.97
C TRP A 149 -15.38 -2.71 4.69
N GLY A 150 -16.35 -2.12 3.99
CA GLY A 150 -17.70 -1.92 4.50
C GLY A 150 -17.79 -0.92 5.65
N LEU A 151 -16.82 -0.03 5.79
CA LEU A 151 -16.76 0.92 6.89
C LEU A 151 -17.65 2.15 6.63
N SER A 152 -18.38 2.57 7.64
CA SER A 152 -19.03 3.87 7.64
C SER A 152 -18.01 5.02 7.81
N LYS A 153 -18.34 6.21 7.34
CA LYS A 153 -17.45 7.39 7.50
C LYS A 153 -17.01 7.65 8.96
N PRO A 154 -17.88 7.54 9.98
CA PRO A 154 -17.45 7.65 11.38
C PRO A 154 -16.45 6.55 11.78
N GLN A 155 -16.64 5.31 11.31
CA GLN A 155 -15.69 4.23 11.58
C GLN A 155 -14.34 4.50 10.91
N MET A 156 -14.31 4.92 9.65
CA MET A 156 -13.06 5.30 8.97
C MET A 156 -12.33 6.43 9.71
N LEU A 157 -13.06 7.48 10.15
CA LEU A 157 -12.45 8.55 10.95
C LEU A 157 -11.94 8.02 12.31
N GLY A 158 -12.69 7.13 12.95
CA GLY A 158 -12.31 6.50 14.22
C GLY A 158 -11.10 5.59 14.13
N LEU A 159 -10.77 5.07 12.91
CA LEU A 159 -9.57 4.25 12.70
C LEU A 159 -8.29 5.06 12.58
N MET A 160 -8.33 6.37 12.31
CA MET A 160 -7.12 7.15 12.03
C MET A 160 -6.11 7.11 13.19
N GLY A 161 -6.53 7.31 14.43
CA GLY A 161 -5.65 7.23 15.58
C GLY A 161 -5.10 5.82 15.86
N PRO A 162 -5.96 4.78 15.87
CA PRO A 162 -5.49 3.39 15.92
C PRO A 162 -4.53 3.00 14.78
N LEU A 163 -4.78 3.47 13.55
CA LEU A 163 -3.94 3.22 12.38
C LEU A 163 -2.53 3.83 12.56
N GLU A 164 -2.44 5.03 13.08
CA GLU A 164 -1.15 5.68 13.41
C GLU A 164 -0.30 4.81 14.36
N LYS A 165 -0.96 4.16 15.32
CA LYS A 165 -0.32 3.34 16.35
C LYS A 165 -0.20 1.86 15.99
N GLY A 166 -0.67 1.43 14.81
CA GLY A 166 -0.72 0.02 14.41
C GLY A 166 -1.73 -0.82 15.22
N LYS A 167 -2.72 -0.19 15.87
CA LYS A 167 -3.73 -0.84 16.73
C LYS A 167 -5.11 -0.92 16.07
N HIS A 168 -5.16 -0.89 14.75
CA HIS A 168 -6.40 -0.94 13.96
C HIS A 168 -6.82 -2.34 13.57
N ILE A 169 -5.88 -3.31 13.50
CA ILE A 169 -6.17 -4.70 13.15
C ILE A 169 -7.17 -5.30 14.15
N GLY A 170 -8.18 -5.99 13.62
CA GLY A 170 -9.29 -6.57 14.40
C GLY A 170 -10.41 -5.58 14.77
N ARG A 171 -10.25 -4.28 14.49
CA ARG A 171 -11.32 -3.30 14.74
C ARG A 171 -12.28 -3.22 13.55
N TRP A 172 -13.60 -3.32 13.83
CA TRP A 172 -14.66 -3.16 12.81
C TRP A 172 -14.43 -3.97 11.51
N GLY A 173 -13.88 -5.17 11.62
CA GLY A 173 -13.62 -6.04 10.46
C GLY A 173 -12.32 -5.73 9.72
N VAL A 174 -11.45 -4.87 10.24
CA VAL A 174 -10.10 -4.71 9.69
C VAL A 174 -9.31 -5.99 9.91
N THR A 175 -8.84 -6.57 8.83
CA THR A 175 -8.06 -7.82 8.81
C THR A 175 -6.65 -7.59 8.29
N MET A 176 -5.73 -8.43 8.71
CA MET A 176 -4.39 -8.53 8.13
C MET A 176 -4.05 -10.01 7.97
N GLN A 177 -3.57 -10.38 6.81
CA GLN A 177 -3.14 -11.75 6.50
C GLN A 177 -1.98 -11.73 5.52
N ASP A 178 -1.29 -12.86 5.43
CA ASP A 178 -0.26 -13.08 4.43
C ASP A 178 -0.92 -13.31 3.07
N ALA A 179 -0.31 -12.81 2.00
CA ALA A 179 -0.79 -13.00 0.64
C ALA A 179 0.37 -13.00 -0.37
N MET A 180 0.27 -13.92 -1.33
CA MET A 180 1.15 -13.97 -2.50
C MET A 180 0.53 -13.23 -3.69
N ARG A 181 -0.80 -13.25 -3.80
CA ARG A 181 -1.54 -12.65 -4.90
C ARG A 181 -2.84 -12.02 -4.42
N PHE A 182 -3.12 -10.83 -4.91
CA PHE A 182 -4.37 -10.13 -4.68
C PHE A 182 -4.90 -9.58 -6.01
N GLU A 183 -6.12 -9.98 -6.36
CA GLU A 183 -6.82 -9.48 -7.55
C GLU A 183 -7.98 -8.60 -7.13
N PHE A 184 -8.14 -7.50 -7.83
CA PHE A 184 -9.17 -6.52 -7.58
C PHE A 184 -9.89 -6.17 -8.87
N GLY A 185 -11.21 -6.32 -8.93
CA GLY A 185 -11.97 -6.13 -10.16
C GLY A 185 -13.44 -5.81 -9.96
N ASP A 186 -14.16 -5.72 -11.07
CA ASP A 186 -15.62 -5.52 -11.14
C ASP A 186 -16.11 -4.33 -10.30
N VAL A 187 -15.36 -3.23 -10.30
CA VAL A 187 -15.71 -2.03 -9.52
C VAL A 187 -16.92 -1.35 -10.15
N THR A 188 -17.94 -1.11 -9.32
CA THR A 188 -19.10 -0.31 -9.73
C THR A 188 -18.76 1.17 -9.70
N GLY A 189 -19.10 1.89 -10.77
CA GLY A 189 -18.79 3.31 -10.91
C GLY A 189 -17.42 3.57 -11.55
N PRO A 190 -16.77 4.71 -11.27
CA PRO A 190 -15.46 5.03 -11.84
C PRO A 190 -14.39 4.06 -11.33
N PRO A 191 -13.38 3.74 -12.18
CA PRO A 191 -12.27 2.89 -11.76
C PRO A 191 -11.59 3.43 -10.50
N MET A 192 -11.26 2.53 -9.57
CA MET A 192 -10.49 2.88 -8.40
C MET A 192 -9.01 3.03 -8.78
N PHE A 193 -8.36 4.05 -8.26
CA PHE A 193 -6.92 4.22 -8.41
C PHE A 193 -6.17 3.36 -7.39
N LEU A 194 -5.05 2.84 -7.83
CA LEU A 194 -4.09 2.12 -7.00
C LEU A 194 -2.81 2.95 -6.88
N ASN A 195 -2.34 3.10 -5.67
CA ASN A 195 -1.02 3.63 -5.41
C ASN A 195 0.01 2.52 -5.49
N VAL A 196 1.14 2.82 -6.08
CA VAL A 196 2.32 1.96 -6.08
C VAL A 196 3.46 2.81 -5.55
N ASP A 197 3.95 2.51 -4.35
CA ASP A 197 4.97 3.28 -3.63
C ASP A 197 4.66 4.79 -3.54
N GLY A 198 3.38 5.13 -3.36
CA GLY A 198 2.90 6.51 -3.19
C GLY A 198 2.55 7.25 -4.48
N GLU A 199 2.57 6.59 -5.64
CA GLU A 199 2.15 7.14 -6.93
C GLU A 199 0.85 6.46 -7.43
N ALA A 200 -0.19 7.27 -7.72
CA ALA A 200 -1.48 6.77 -8.22
C ALA A 200 -1.42 6.53 -9.73
N VAL A 201 -0.84 5.42 -10.16
CA VAL A 201 -0.46 5.16 -11.57
C VAL A 201 -1.31 4.12 -12.28
N ILE A 202 -1.97 3.22 -11.56
CA ILE A 202 -2.77 2.10 -12.08
C ILE A 202 -4.23 2.29 -11.65
N THR A 203 -5.15 1.72 -12.41
CA THR A 203 -6.56 1.65 -12.05
C THR A 203 -7.07 0.21 -12.07
N THR A 204 -8.23 -0.01 -11.46
CA THR A 204 -8.93 -1.30 -11.53
C THR A 204 -9.49 -1.59 -12.93
N PRO A 205 -9.60 -2.88 -13.36
CA PRO A 205 -9.19 -4.08 -12.59
C PRO A 205 -7.67 -4.24 -12.51
N ALA A 206 -7.16 -4.78 -11.41
CA ALA A 206 -5.73 -4.92 -11.21
C ALA A 206 -5.35 -6.19 -10.48
N THR A 207 -4.12 -6.64 -10.70
CA THR A 207 -3.51 -7.77 -10.01
C THR A 207 -2.24 -7.30 -9.32
N MET A 208 -2.07 -7.70 -8.07
CA MET A 208 -0.86 -7.52 -7.29
C MET A 208 -0.31 -8.90 -6.95
N GLN A 209 0.96 -9.14 -7.24
CA GLN A 209 1.62 -10.41 -7.01
C GLN A 209 2.98 -10.21 -6.36
N TYR A 210 3.19 -10.87 -5.23
CA TYR A 210 4.49 -10.90 -4.57
C TYR A 210 5.46 -11.80 -5.34
N HIS A 211 6.68 -11.32 -5.48
CA HIS A 211 7.82 -12.07 -6.02
C HIS A 211 8.97 -11.97 -5.05
N ASP A 212 9.56 -13.10 -4.71
CA ASP A 212 10.70 -13.16 -3.80
C ASP A 212 12.00 -12.74 -4.49
N ASP A 213 12.99 -12.39 -3.68
CA ASP A 213 14.38 -12.18 -4.13
C ASP A 213 14.59 -11.17 -5.29
N GLN A 214 13.75 -10.15 -5.42
CA GLN A 214 13.81 -9.23 -6.56
C GLN A 214 14.90 -8.15 -6.43
N LEU A 215 15.27 -7.79 -5.21
CA LEU A 215 16.24 -6.72 -4.96
C LEU A 215 17.21 -7.13 -3.85
N THR A 216 18.47 -6.76 -4.00
CA THR A 216 19.46 -6.85 -2.92
C THR A 216 19.62 -5.50 -2.24
N VAL A 217 19.37 -5.46 -0.95
CA VAL A 217 19.48 -4.24 -0.13
C VAL A 217 20.55 -4.44 0.93
N ARG A 218 21.45 -3.48 1.04
CA ARG A 218 22.44 -3.46 2.10
C ARG A 218 21.85 -2.81 3.36
N GLY A 219 21.86 -3.52 4.46
CA GLY A 219 21.21 -3.10 5.69
C GLY A 219 21.98 -3.51 6.95
N ALA A 220 21.50 -3.09 8.11
CA ALA A 220 22.04 -3.52 9.40
C ALA A 220 21.79 -5.02 9.65
N ASP A 221 22.70 -5.68 10.35
CA ASP A 221 22.62 -7.11 10.68
C ASP A 221 21.41 -7.45 11.58
N SER A 222 20.98 -6.49 12.39
CA SER A 222 19.74 -6.58 13.14
C SER A 222 18.73 -5.58 12.59
N ILE A 223 17.60 -6.07 12.08
CA ILE A 223 16.38 -5.24 12.09
C ILE A 223 16.11 -5.06 13.58
N PRO A 224 16.05 -3.84 14.13
CA PRO A 224 15.66 -3.66 15.51
C PRO A 224 14.35 -4.42 15.70
N ASN A 225 14.41 -5.51 16.46
CA ASN A 225 13.22 -6.21 16.87
C ASN A 225 12.45 -5.17 17.68
N GLU A 226 11.33 -4.74 17.13
CA GLU A 226 10.34 -3.95 17.82
C GLU A 226 10.90 -2.78 18.63
N VAL A 227 10.44 -1.59 18.33
CA VAL A 227 10.20 -0.67 19.42
C VAL A 227 9.23 -1.44 20.33
N SER A 228 9.79 -2.17 21.29
CA SER A 228 9.04 -2.70 22.42
C SER A 228 8.23 -1.52 22.92
N GLY A 229 6.91 -1.64 22.84
CA GLY A 229 6.05 -0.64 23.43
C GLY A 229 6.59 -0.46 24.83
N ALA A 230 7.11 0.70 25.13
CA ALA A 230 7.34 1.09 26.49
C ALA A 230 5.96 0.98 27.15
N ASP A 231 5.76 -0.13 27.84
CA ASP A 231 4.80 -0.22 28.91
C ASP A 231 5.27 0.78 29.96
N GLY A 232 4.93 2.03 29.72
CA GLY A 232 4.97 3.07 30.72
C GLY A 232 3.78 2.83 31.61
N GLU A 233 4.01 2.04 32.66
CA GLU A 233 3.29 2.26 33.90
C GLU A 233 3.38 3.74 34.26
N ILE A 234 2.27 4.44 34.28
CA ILE A 234 1.75 5.26 35.40
C ILE A 234 0.29 5.55 35.11
#